data_fb6448b9c1a361d9c40bb3fe7dcbd0d2
#
_entry.id   fb6448b9c1a361d9c40bb3fe7dcbd0d2
#
_cell.length_a   1.000
_cell.length_b   1.000
_cell.length_c   1.000
_cell.angle_alpha   90.00
_cell.angle_beta   90.00
_cell.angle_gamma   90.00
#
_symmetry.space_group_name_H-M   'P 1'
#
loop_
_entity.id
_entity.type
_entity.pdbx_description
1 polymer ?
#
loop_
_entity_poly.entity_id
_entity_poly.type
_entity_poly.pdbx_seq_one_letter_code
_entity_poly.pdbx_strand_id
1 'polypeptide(L)'
;MKISNIETVRVSDPADAIWVRVHTDTGLIGLGETWYASRTVESAVHDHFAPLIVGRDPFAIERHWLNMFRLSDHAGYGGAELRAISAIDMALWDIKGQAAGVPVYELLGGAVRKKIRVYATGGPFEGCGDLAKELIEDGIVAMKIGPTIPVATPSEGQYLAPIELDHVLKPFRDIRDAVGGDIKIANDGHGKWALPVAIQIAKEMENLDIMWQEDLMPLLNPHSLRQLQEATTTPVCISERLLTRWQLREFIENGAAQIVMPDLIWTGGITETHRIAVLASAHQVPVAPHDATGPVNIFACAQICMNSPNAMIMEHVRPYLYGWYGEMVDPLPPIENGWLHAPENPGIGTRLRPEVFDRPDVETRVTGVDAMIPGMSDEGWVGVGLYDPNISTDNFSAAMWSDMENIFEFRAQGSSFDEQVDTETDEAQNTGDSK
;
A
#
# COMPACT_ATOMS: atom_id res chain seq x y z
N MET A 1 20.31 20.41 8.06
CA MET A 1 19.24 19.65 8.77
C MET A 1 19.59 18.18 8.67
N LYS A 2 19.50 17.46 9.77
CA LYS A 2 19.77 16.02 9.85
C LYS A 2 18.63 15.33 10.60
N ILE A 3 18.35 14.09 10.26
CA ILE A 3 17.42 13.24 11.00
C ILE A 3 18.05 12.90 12.34
N SER A 4 17.46 13.32 13.45
CA SER A 4 17.98 13.06 14.80
C SER A 4 17.53 11.70 15.34
N ASN A 5 16.30 11.34 15.09
CA ASN A 5 15.73 10.04 15.46
C ASN A 5 14.46 9.74 14.66
N ILE A 6 14.05 8.48 14.71
CA ILE A 6 12.77 8.00 14.22
C ILE A 6 12.01 7.41 15.40
N GLU A 7 10.74 7.77 15.50
CA GLU A 7 9.83 7.33 16.53
C GLU A 7 8.62 6.65 15.88
N THR A 8 8.22 5.50 16.38
CA THR A 8 6.93 4.89 16.07
C THR A 8 5.97 5.07 17.23
N VAL A 9 4.70 5.26 16.91
CA VAL A 9 3.60 5.41 17.86
C VAL A 9 2.52 4.40 17.47
N ARG A 10 2.12 3.56 18.40
CA ARG A 10 1.02 2.60 18.28
C ARG A 10 0.05 2.75 19.43
N VAL A 11 -1.18 2.38 19.20
CA VAL A 11 -2.24 2.31 20.21
C VAL A 11 -2.95 0.96 20.11
N SER A 12 -3.68 0.56 21.14
CA SER A 12 -4.43 -0.70 21.11
C SER A 12 -5.76 -0.61 20.37
N ASP A 13 -6.29 0.60 20.22
CA ASP A 13 -7.50 0.88 19.48
C ASP A 13 -7.37 2.24 18.75
N PRO A 14 -7.25 2.21 17.43
CA PRO A 14 -7.28 1.06 16.51
C PRO A 14 -5.94 0.25 16.50
N ALA A 15 -6.03 -1.05 16.69
CA ALA A 15 -4.88 -1.94 16.99
C ALA A 15 -3.84 -2.06 15.87
N ASP A 16 -4.23 -1.91 14.63
CA ASP A 16 -3.36 -2.12 13.47
C ASP A 16 -2.74 -0.83 12.93
N ALA A 17 -3.09 0.32 13.50
CA ALA A 17 -2.50 1.60 13.13
C ALA A 17 -1.08 1.75 13.68
N ILE A 18 -0.21 2.35 12.89
CA ILE A 18 1.12 2.79 13.31
C ILE A 18 1.46 4.11 12.64
N TRP A 19 1.89 5.06 13.45
CA TRP A 19 2.43 6.33 12.99
C TRP A 19 3.93 6.35 13.12
N VAL A 20 4.59 6.94 12.12
CA VAL A 20 6.04 7.13 12.09
C VAL A 20 6.31 8.61 12.15
N ARG A 21 7.11 9.03 13.14
CA ARG A 21 7.56 10.40 13.31
C ARG A 21 9.05 10.48 13.08
N VAL A 22 9.45 11.25 12.08
CA VAL A 22 10.86 11.52 11.78
C VAL A 22 11.24 12.86 12.38
N HIS A 23 12.12 12.86 13.36
CA HIS A 23 12.58 14.05 14.05
C HIS A 23 13.87 14.59 13.42
N THR A 24 14.03 15.91 13.43
CA THR A 24 15.24 16.57 12.92
C THR A 24 15.98 17.35 14.00
N ASP A 25 17.26 17.60 13.77
CA ASP A 25 18.12 18.44 14.64
C ASP A 25 17.70 19.93 14.68
N THR A 26 16.77 20.33 13.80
CA THR A 26 16.19 21.69 13.77
C THR A 26 14.83 21.79 14.46
N GLY A 27 14.32 20.68 14.99
CA GLY A 27 13.05 20.63 15.71
C GLY A 27 11.82 20.38 14.81
N LEU A 28 11.97 20.25 13.49
CA LEU A 28 10.89 19.81 12.62
C LEU A 28 10.64 18.31 12.83
N ILE A 29 9.36 17.93 12.81
CA ILE A 29 8.90 16.55 12.97
C ILE A 29 7.97 16.23 11.80
N GLY A 30 8.35 15.27 10.98
CA GLY A 30 7.49 14.76 9.91
C GLY A 30 6.64 13.60 10.39
N LEU A 31 5.44 13.50 9.87
CA LEU A 31 4.44 12.50 10.21
C LEU A 31 4.13 11.61 9.00
N GLY A 32 4.20 10.30 9.21
CA GLY A 32 3.68 9.29 8.30
C GLY A 32 2.81 8.30 9.03
N GLU A 33 2.08 7.49 8.28
CA GLU A 33 1.14 6.51 8.80
C GLU A 33 1.18 5.25 7.96
N THR A 34 0.90 4.10 8.57
CA THR A 34 0.53 2.91 7.83
C THR A 34 -0.40 2.02 8.68
N TRP A 35 -0.90 0.95 8.06
CA TRP A 35 -1.91 0.09 8.64
C TRP A 35 -1.65 -1.38 8.36
N TYR A 36 -2.10 -2.24 9.25
CA TYR A 36 -1.88 -3.68 9.34
C TYR A 36 -0.45 -4.10 9.70
N ALA A 37 -0.37 -5.17 10.47
CA ALA A 37 0.89 -5.76 10.94
C ALA A 37 1.79 -4.75 11.67
N SER A 38 1.23 -3.85 12.47
CA SER A 38 1.90 -2.70 13.08
C SER A 38 3.20 -3.07 13.81
N ARG A 39 3.26 -4.22 14.51
CA ARG A 39 4.48 -4.70 15.19
C ARG A 39 5.58 -5.14 14.22
N THR A 40 5.21 -5.75 13.08
CA THR A 40 6.19 -6.13 12.05
C THR A 40 6.71 -4.89 11.32
N VAL A 41 5.83 -3.92 11.06
CA VAL A 41 6.21 -2.62 10.50
C VAL A 41 7.15 -1.87 11.45
N GLU A 42 6.86 -1.85 12.75
CA GLU A 42 7.73 -1.23 13.75
C GLU A 42 9.14 -1.85 13.74
N SER A 43 9.25 -3.18 13.68
CA SER A 43 10.55 -3.86 13.53
C SER A 43 11.26 -3.43 12.23
N ALA A 44 10.55 -3.40 11.09
CA ALA A 44 11.13 -2.95 9.83
C ALA A 44 11.65 -1.50 9.91
N VAL A 45 10.88 -0.60 10.55
CA VAL A 45 11.30 0.79 10.76
C VAL A 45 12.58 0.87 11.58
N HIS A 46 12.61 0.22 12.75
CA HIS A 46 13.67 0.42 13.74
C HIS A 46 14.91 -0.46 13.52
N ASP A 47 14.72 -1.70 13.10
CA ASP A 47 15.80 -2.68 13.01
C ASP A 47 16.46 -2.69 11.62
N HIS A 48 15.75 -2.23 10.56
CA HIS A 48 16.26 -2.22 9.20
C HIS A 48 16.47 -0.82 8.64
N PHE A 49 15.48 0.10 8.75
CA PHE A 49 15.51 1.35 7.99
C PHE A 49 16.06 2.55 8.78
N ALA A 50 15.77 2.67 10.07
CA ALA A 50 16.29 3.76 10.89
C ALA A 50 17.82 3.84 10.84
N PRO A 51 18.59 2.74 10.95
CA PRO A 51 20.05 2.78 10.85
C PRO A 51 20.59 3.34 9.53
N LEU A 52 19.81 3.23 8.44
CA LEU A 52 20.19 3.75 7.12
C LEU A 52 20.03 5.27 7.01
N ILE A 53 19.07 5.87 7.73
CA ILE A 53 18.63 7.24 7.47
C ILE A 53 18.86 8.20 8.63
N VAL A 54 19.01 7.75 9.88
CA VAL A 54 19.37 8.61 11.00
C VAL A 54 20.74 9.29 10.77
N GLY A 55 20.88 10.53 11.21
CA GLY A 55 22.07 11.34 10.97
C GLY A 55 22.19 11.92 9.55
N ARG A 56 21.27 11.61 8.64
CA ARG A 56 21.32 12.04 7.23
C ARG A 56 20.39 13.18 6.92
N ASP A 57 20.51 13.72 5.70
CA ASP A 57 19.67 14.80 5.18
C ASP A 57 18.26 14.28 4.89
N PRO A 58 17.19 14.77 5.58
CA PRO A 58 15.82 14.36 5.33
C PRO A 58 15.31 14.74 3.93
N PHE A 59 15.97 15.66 3.23
CA PHE A 59 15.57 16.11 1.89
C PHE A 59 16.00 15.17 0.77
N ALA A 60 16.88 14.20 1.06
CA ALA A 60 17.31 13.18 0.11
C ALA A 60 16.30 12.04 -0.02
N ILE A 61 14.99 12.37 -0.16
CA ILE A 61 13.85 11.45 -0.12
C ILE A 61 14.03 10.29 -1.11
N GLU A 62 14.36 10.59 -2.37
CA GLU A 62 14.59 9.59 -3.41
C GLU A 62 15.67 8.57 -3.04
N ARG A 63 16.76 9.05 -2.47
CA ARG A 63 17.86 8.19 -2.04
C ARG A 63 17.43 7.29 -0.88
N HIS A 64 16.76 7.86 0.11
CA HIS A 64 16.26 7.08 1.25
C HIS A 64 15.27 6.02 0.79
N TRP A 65 14.31 6.40 -0.05
CA TRP A 65 13.33 5.47 -0.61
C TRP A 65 14.03 4.32 -1.33
N LEU A 66 14.96 4.63 -2.22
CA LEU A 66 15.65 3.62 -3.03
C LEU A 66 16.55 2.70 -2.18
N ASN A 67 17.23 3.25 -1.18
CA ASN A 67 18.07 2.46 -0.27
C ASN A 67 17.23 1.49 0.56
N MET A 68 16.13 1.96 1.14
CA MET A 68 15.20 1.11 1.90
C MET A 68 14.57 0.03 1.02
N PHE A 69 14.13 0.40 -0.19
CA PHE A 69 13.52 -0.54 -1.14
C PHE A 69 14.50 -1.63 -1.58
N ARG A 70 15.75 -1.28 -1.85
CA ARG A 70 16.80 -2.24 -2.23
C ARG A 70 17.22 -3.14 -1.07
N LEU A 71 17.26 -2.63 0.14
CA LEU A 71 17.51 -3.47 1.32
C LEU A 71 16.41 -4.51 1.50
N SER A 72 15.18 -4.20 1.08
CA SER A 72 14.04 -5.12 1.16
C SER A 72 14.04 -6.21 0.07
N ASP A 73 15.03 -6.21 -0.83
CA ASP A 73 15.10 -7.16 -1.97
C ASP A 73 15.06 -8.62 -1.49
N HIS A 74 15.82 -8.94 -0.46
CA HIS A 74 15.87 -10.29 0.10
C HIS A 74 14.62 -10.67 0.94
N ALA A 75 13.85 -9.69 1.41
CA ALA A 75 12.62 -9.90 2.17
C ALA A 75 11.36 -9.93 1.28
N GLY A 76 11.50 -9.56 0.02
CA GLY A 76 10.40 -9.35 -0.92
C GLY A 76 9.99 -7.88 -0.99
N TYR A 77 9.31 -7.51 -2.07
CA TYR A 77 8.95 -6.12 -2.37
C TYR A 77 7.55 -5.73 -1.89
N GLY A 78 7.07 -6.31 -0.82
CA GLY A 78 5.73 -6.06 -0.31
C GLY A 78 5.65 -6.23 1.19
N GLY A 79 4.46 -6.19 1.73
CA GLY A 79 4.24 -6.45 3.15
C GLY A 79 4.73 -5.33 4.07
N ALA A 80 5.27 -5.71 5.21
CA ALA A 80 5.62 -4.78 6.29
C ALA A 80 6.75 -3.82 5.89
N GLU A 81 7.70 -4.26 5.09
CA GLU A 81 8.84 -3.46 4.64
C GLU A 81 8.35 -2.28 3.78
N LEU A 82 7.49 -2.54 2.79
CA LEU A 82 6.99 -1.48 1.93
C LEU A 82 6.03 -0.54 2.67
N ARG A 83 5.28 -1.04 3.66
CA ARG A 83 4.47 -0.23 4.57
C ARG A 83 5.34 0.70 5.41
N ALA A 84 6.45 0.22 5.95
CA ALA A 84 7.42 1.03 6.68
C ALA A 84 8.06 2.10 5.78
N ILE A 85 8.45 1.74 4.55
CA ILE A 85 8.95 2.69 3.54
C ILE A 85 7.90 3.77 3.27
N SER A 86 6.63 3.38 3.10
CA SER A 86 5.54 4.33 2.84
C SER A 86 5.40 5.37 3.95
N ALA A 87 5.38 4.92 5.20
CA ALA A 87 5.24 5.81 6.35
C ALA A 87 6.47 6.74 6.52
N ILE A 88 7.68 6.23 6.32
CA ILE A 88 8.90 7.04 6.36
C ILE A 88 8.91 8.06 5.21
N ASP A 89 8.56 7.66 3.98
CA ASP A 89 8.49 8.54 2.82
C ASP A 89 7.52 9.71 3.06
N MET A 90 6.32 9.42 3.57
CA MET A 90 5.33 10.44 3.93
C MET A 90 5.90 11.44 4.95
N ALA A 91 6.57 10.94 6.00
CA ALA A 91 7.18 11.79 7.03
C ALA A 91 8.31 12.67 6.46
N LEU A 92 9.10 12.16 5.51
CA LEU A 92 10.16 12.96 4.86
C LEU A 92 9.58 14.05 3.95
N TRP A 93 8.51 13.75 3.20
CA TRP A 93 7.78 14.75 2.43
C TRP A 93 7.15 15.82 3.32
N ASP A 94 6.61 15.40 4.47
CA ASP A 94 6.06 16.32 5.46
C ASP A 94 7.13 17.32 5.98
N ILE A 95 8.31 16.80 6.37
CA ILE A 95 9.45 17.67 6.76
C ILE A 95 9.80 18.67 5.66
N LYS A 96 9.86 18.19 4.41
CA LYS A 96 10.24 19.03 3.27
C LYS A 96 9.24 20.15 3.03
N GLY A 97 7.94 19.82 3.12
CA GLY A 97 6.87 20.81 3.02
C GLY A 97 6.88 21.83 4.16
N GLN A 98 7.04 21.37 5.40
CA GLN A 98 7.18 22.24 6.58
C GLN A 98 8.36 23.18 6.45
N ALA A 99 9.54 22.67 6.05
CA ALA A 99 10.74 23.48 5.86
C ALA A 99 10.61 24.52 4.75
N ALA A 100 9.85 24.20 3.70
CA ALA A 100 9.55 25.12 2.59
C ALA A 100 8.38 26.07 2.91
N GLY A 101 7.61 25.83 3.96
CA GLY A 101 6.41 26.60 4.32
C GLY A 101 5.24 26.40 3.37
N VAL A 102 5.17 25.26 2.66
CA VAL A 102 4.10 24.96 1.67
C VAL A 102 3.59 23.53 1.84
N PRO A 103 2.34 23.25 1.41
CA PRO A 103 1.84 21.89 1.28
C PRO A 103 2.67 21.05 0.30
N VAL A 104 2.66 19.72 0.46
CA VAL A 104 3.45 18.82 -0.38
C VAL A 104 3.09 18.92 -1.86
N TYR A 105 1.82 19.08 -2.23
CA TYR A 105 1.42 19.21 -3.63
C TYR A 105 2.09 20.40 -4.35
N GLU A 106 2.46 21.46 -3.65
CA GLU A 106 3.21 22.59 -4.25
C GLU A 106 4.65 22.15 -4.61
N LEU A 107 5.26 21.26 -3.84
CA LEU A 107 6.59 20.69 -4.15
C LEU A 107 6.54 19.67 -5.29
N LEU A 108 5.39 19.05 -5.54
CA LEU A 108 5.17 18.13 -6.65
C LEU A 108 4.91 18.85 -7.99
N GLY A 109 4.81 20.18 -7.98
CA GLY A 109 4.60 20.99 -9.18
C GLY A 109 3.35 21.87 -9.14
N GLY A 110 2.69 21.96 -7.99
CA GLY A 110 1.52 22.80 -7.77
C GLY A 110 0.19 22.06 -7.98
N ALA A 111 -0.89 22.76 -7.62
CA ALA A 111 -2.23 22.20 -7.68
C ALA A 111 -2.88 22.42 -9.05
N VAL A 112 -3.39 21.35 -9.67
CA VAL A 112 -4.25 21.42 -10.85
C VAL A 112 -5.72 21.63 -10.47
N ARG A 113 -6.07 21.38 -9.20
CA ARG A 113 -7.40 21.63 -8.60
C ARG A 113 -7.26 21.98 -7.13
N LYS A 114 -8.31 22.56 -6.54
CA LYS A 114 -8.36 22.91 -5.12
C LYS A 114 -9.29 22.01 -4.30
N LYS A 115 -10.02 21.12 -4.95
CA LYS A 115 -10.87 20.10 -4.31
C LYS A 115 -11.14 18.96 -5.28
N ILE A 116 -11.46 17.79 -4.72
CA ILE A 116 -11.86 16.61 -5.47
C ILE A 116 -13.10 15.99 -4.82
N ARG A 117 -13.98 15.35 -5.59
CA ARG A 117 -15.10 14.61 -5.04
C ARG A 117 -14.59 13.44 -4.20
N VAL A 118 -15.35 13.11 -3.15
CA VAL A 118 -15.16 11.89 -2.39
C VAL A 118 -16.27 10.89 -2.63
N TYR A 119 -15.97 9.62 -2.43
CA TYR A 119 -16.96 8.57 -2.29
C TYR A 119 -16.84 7.92 -0.92
N ALA A 120 -17.97 7.48 -0.38
CA ALA A 120 -18.01 6.75 0.89
C ALA A 120 -17.79 5.25 0.63
N THR A 121 -16.87 4.65 1.39
CA THR A 121 -16.66 3.20 1.38
C THR A 121 -17.21 2.54 2.63
N GLY A 122 -17.61 1.27 2.49
CA GLY A 122 -18.23 0.49 3.55
C GLY A 122 -19.71 0.81 3.74
N GLY A 123 -20.42 -0.16 4.23
CA GLY A 123 -21.85 -0.05 4.52
C GLY A 123 -22.40 -1.40 4.98
N PRO A 124 -23.55 -1.40 5.66
CA PRO A 124 -24.22 -2.62 6.06
C PRO A 124 -24.70 -3.37 4.80
N PHE A 125 -24.80 -4.68 4.89
CA PHE A 125 -25.43 -5.48 3.84
C PHE A 125 -26.94 -5.17 3.69
N GLU A 126 -27.61 -4.99 4.81
CA GLU A 126 -29.00 -4.54 4.88
C GLU A 126 -29.06 -3.03 5.17
N GLY A 127 -29.98 -2.32 4.52
CA GLY A 127 -30.13 -0.88 4.70
C GLY A 127 -29.24 -0.03 3.81
N CYS A 128 -28.56 -0.60 2.79
CA CYS A 128 -27.74 0.15 1.83
C CYS A 128 -28.51 1.28 1.13
N GLY A 129 -29.82 1.09 0.87
CA GLY A 129 -30.68 2.12 0.27
C GLY A 129 -30.90 3.33 1.19
N ASP A 130 -31.00 3.13 2.49
CA ASP A 130 -31.13 4.23 3.45
C ASP A 130 -29.80 4.95 3.66
N LEU A 131 -28.68 4.21 3.73
CA LEU A 131 -27.36 4.80 3.71
C LEU A 131 -27.16 5.67 2.47
N ALA A 132 -27.59 5.22 1.29
CA ALA A 132 -27.46 6.02 0.07
C ALA A 132 -28.21 7.35 0.15
N LYS A 133 -29.40 7.39 0.77
CA LYS A 133 -30.15 8.64 1.02
C LYS A 133 -29.38 9.58 1.93
N GLU A 134 -28.84 9.07 3.05
CA GLU A 134 -28.02 9.87 3.98
C GLU A 134 -26.77 10.45 3.29
N LEU A 135 -26.08 9.64 2.45
CA LEU A 135 -24.90 10.10 1.72
C LEU A 135 -25.24 11.23 0.73
N ILE A 136 -26.39 11.14 0.05
CA ILE A 136 -26.86 12.20 -0.86
C ILE A 136 -27.15 13.49 -0.08
N GLU A 137 -27.77 13.40 1.10
CA GLU A 137 -28.01 14.54 1.98
C GLU A 137 -26.70 15.21 2.43
N ASP A 138 -25.64 14.44 2.66
CA ASP A 138 -24.28 14.93 2.96
C ASP A 138 -23.52 15.45 1.70
N GLY A 139 -24.16 15.45 0.52
CA GLY A 139 -23.56 15.90 -0.74
C GLY A 139 -22.61 14.90 -1.37
N ILE A 140 -22.57 13.67 -0.87
CA ILE A 140 -21.73 12.58 -1.41
C ILE A 140 -22.45 11.95 -2.60
N VAL A 141 -21.78 11.86 -3.73
CA VAL A 141 -22.35 11.46 -5.02
C VAL A 141 -21.96 10.06 -5.48
N ALA A 142 -21.14 9.35 -4.67
CA ALA A 142 -20.70 8.00 -4.97
C ALA A 142 -20.48 7.20 -3.68
N MET A 143 -20.71 5.90 -3.76
CA MET A 143 -20.45 4.98 -2.66
C MET A 143 -19.86 3.66 -3.19
N LYS A 144 -19.05 3.00 -2.37
CA LYS A 144 -18.50 1.67 -2.65
C LYS A 144 -19.03 0.69 -1.61
N ILE A 145 -19.56 -0.42 -2.09
CA ILE A 145 -20.00 -1.54 -1.27
C ILE A 145 -19.42 -2.84 -1.81
N GLY A 146 -19.18 -3.77 -0.92
CA GLY A 146 -18.77 -5.13 -1.29
C GLY A 146 -19.92 -6.10 -1.05
N PRO A 147 -20.18 -7.05 -1.96
CA PRO A 147 -21.13 -8.10 -1.69
C PRO A 147 -20.56 -9.01 -0.60
N THR A 148 -21.20 -8.98 0.55
CA THR A 148 -20.91 -9.93 1.61
C THR A 148 -21.71 -11.19 1.36
N ILE A 149 -21.05 -12.26 0.92
CA ILE A 149 -21.65 -13.59 0.99
C ILE A 149 -21.49 -14.03 2.45
N PRO A 150 -22.59 -14.23 3.22
CA PRO A 150 -22.53 -14.52 4.64
C PRO A 150 -21.85 -15.85 4.97
N VAL A 151 -21.65 -16.70 3.99
CA VAL A 151 -21.10 -18.05 4.12
C VAL A 151 -19.97 -18.20 3.10
N ALA A 152 -18.81 -18.66 3.55
CA ALA A 152 -17.81 -19.22 2.64
C ALA A 152 -18.50 -20.33 1.83
N THR A 153 -18.69 -20.10 0.52
CA THR A 153 -19.27 -21.12 -0.32
C THR A 153 -18.31 -22.31 -0.33
N PRO A 154 -18.79 -23.55 -0.25
CA PRO A 154 -17.92 -24.72 -0.35
C PRO A 154 -17.10 -24.77 -1.64
N SER A 155 -17.50 -24.00 -2.64
CA SER A 155 -16.84 -23.86 -3.94
C SER A 155 -15.75 -22.77 -3.98
N GLU A 156 -15.51 -22.05 -2.88
CA GLU A 156 -14.47 -21.00 -2.79
C GLU A 156 -14.48 -20.02 -3.97
N GLY A 157 -15.68 -19.57 -4.39
CA GLY A 157 -15.83 -18.62 -5.49
C GLY A 157 -15.72 -19.22 -6.90
N GLN A 158 -15.59 -20.54 -7.04
CA GLN A 158 -15.54 -21.20 -8.35
C GLN A 158 -16.93 -21.32 -9.00
N TYR A 159 -17.99 -21.23 -8.22
CA TYR A 159 -19.38 -21.37 -8.65
C TYR A 159 -20.29 -20.51 -7.77
N LEU A 160 -21.35 -19.96 -8.36
CA LEU A 160 -22.47 -19.32 -7.66
C LEU A 160 -23.77 -19.98 -8.10
N ALA A 161 -24.55 -20.48 -7.13
CA ALA A 161 -25.93 -20.87 -7.38
C ALA A 161 -26.78 -19.60 -7.67
N PRO A 162 -27.93 -19.75 -8.38
CA PRO A 162 -28.80 -18.61 -8.70
C PRO A 162 -29.20 -17.76 -7.46
N ILE A 163 -29.45 -18.41 -6.32
CA ILE A 163 -29.83 -17.75 -5.09
C ILE A 163 -28.64 -16.98 -4.47
N GLU A 164 -27.40 -17.45 -4.62
CA GLU A 164 -26.21 -16.79 -4.17
C GLU A 164 -25.91 -15.57 -5.05
N LEU A 165 -26.09 -15.69 -6.36
CA LEU A 165 -25.97 -14.56 -7.28
C LEU A 165 -27.01 -13.48 -6.97
N ASP A 166 -28.25 -13.86 -6.71
CA ASP A 166 -29.30 -12.91 -6.33
C ASP A 166 -28.94 -12.18 -5.02
N HIS A 167 -28.35 -12.90 -4.07
CA HIS A 167 -27.85 -12.32 -2.83
C HIS A 167 -26.70 -11.32 -3.07
N VAL A 168 -25.74 -11.64 -3.95
CA VAL A 168 -24.65 -10.73 -4.35
C VAL A 168 -25.20 -9.43 -4.95
N LEU A 169 -26.24 -9.51 -5.77
CA LEU A 169 -26.81 -8.36 -6.48
C LEU A 169 -27.79 -7.53 -5.63
N LYS A 170 -28.33 -8.12 -4.57
CA LYS A 170 -29.40 -7.51 -3.77
C LYS A 170 -29.04 -6.12 -3.22
N PRO A 171 -27.87 -5.87 -2.59
CA PRO A 171 -27.56 -4.55 -2.04
C PRO A 171 -27.54 -3.46 -3.11
N PHE A 172 -27.07 -3.78 -4.30
CA PHE A 172 -27.00 -2.83 -5.43
C PHE A 172 -28.40 -2.52 -5.97
N ARG A 173 -29.30 -3.50 -6.04
CA ARG A 173 -30.70 -3.29 -6.40
C ARG A 173 -31.42 -2.46 -5.35
N ASP A 174 -31.22 -2.74 -4.06
CA ASP A 174 -31.83 -1.99 -2.96
C ASP A 174 -31.46 -0.50 -3.02
N ILE A 175 -30.21 -0.18 -3.38
CA ILE A 175 -29.76 1.21 -3.59
C ILE A 175 -30.49 1.81 -4.79
N ARG A 176 -30.53 1.13 -5.93
CA ARG A 176 -31.20 1.63 -7.14
C ARG A 176 -32.70 1.84 -6.93
N ASP A 177 -33.35 0.94 -6.19
CA ASP A 177 -34.77 1.06 -5.84
C ASP A 177 -35.02 2.25 -4.90
N ALA A 178 -34.07 2.54 -4.01
CA ALA A 178 -34.21 3.61 -3.01
C ALA A 178 -33.95 5.02 -3.56
N VAL A 179 -32.94 5.18 -4.47
CA VAL A 179 -32.42 6.49 -4.90
C VAL A 179 -32.21 6.62 -6.41
N GLY A 180 -32.57 5.61 -7.19
CA GLY A 180 -32.39 5.65 -8.65
C GLY A 180 -30.93 5.87 -9.08
N GLY A 181 -30.69 6.85 -9.94
CA GLY A 181 -29.39 7.23 -10.46
C GLY A 181 -28.68 8.35 -9.72
N ASP A 182 -29.21 8.83 -8.58
CA ASP A 182 -28.70 10.02 -7.89
C ASP A 182 -27.34 9.79 -7.21
N ILE A 183 -26.95 8.54 -7.00
CA ILE A 183 -25.62 8.17 -6.51
C ILE A 183 -24.95 7.15 -7.42
N LYS A 184 -23.65 7.29 -7.65
CA LYS A 184 -22.84 6.27 -8.31
C LYS A 184 -22.49 5.16 -7.31
N ILE A 185 -22.44 3.92 -7.80
CA ILE A 185 -22.13 2.75 -6.97
C ILE A 185 -20.92 2.05 -7.54
N ALA A 186 -19.90 1.86 -6.73
CA ALA A 186 -18.77 0.98 -7.02
C ALA A 186 -18.97 -0.36 -6.32
N ASN A 187 -18.55 -1.43 -6.99
CA ASN A 187 -18.56 -2.78 -6.43
C ASN A 187 -17.13 -3.21 -6.10
N ASP A 188 -16.92 -3.69 -4.86
CA ASP A 188 -15.66 -4.26 -4.41
C ASP A 188 -15.80 -5.75 -4.12
N GLY A 189 -15.19 -6.58 -4.96
CA GLY A 189 -15.25 -8.04 -4.87
C GLY A 189 -14.24 -8.65 -3.91
N HIS A 190 -13.24 -7.92 -3.45
CA HIS A 190 -12.17 -8.41 -2.55
C HIS A 190 -11.45 -9.68 -3.03
N GLY A 191 -11.35 -9.89 -4.34
CA GLY A 191 -10.64 -11.03 -4.93
C GLY A 191 -11.27 -12.40 -4.71
N LYS A 192 -12.59 -12.48 -4.58
CA LYS A 192 -13.26 -13.70 -4.12
C LYS A 192 -13.55 -14.72 -5.22
N TRP A 193 -13.73 -14.30 -6.48
CA TRP A 193 -14.30 -15.16 -7.50
C TRP A 193 -13.31 -15.59 -8.57
N ALA A 194 -13.53 -16.78 -9.10
CA ALA A 194 -12.88 -17.24 -10.31
C ALA A 194 -13.38 -16.45 -11.53
N LEU A 195 -12.59 -16.40 -12.59
CA LEU A 195 -12.90 -15.62 -13.80
C LEU A 195 -14.31 -15.85 -14.37
N PRO A 196 -14.82 -17.10 -14.53
CA PRO A 196 -16.18 -17.31 -15.05
C PRO A 196 -17.27 -16.67 -14.18
N VAL A 197 -17.11 -16.75 -12.85
CA VAL A 197 -18.05 -16.17 -11.88
C VAL A 197 -17.94 -14.65 -11.88
N ALA A 198 -16.71 -14.11 -11.90
CA ALA A 198 -16.48 -12.67 -11.99
C ALA A 198 -17.13 -12.07 -13.24
N ILE A 199 -17.02 -12.73 -14.41
CA ILE A 199 -17.70 -12.34 -15.65
C ILE A 199 -19.23 -12.40 -15.50
N GLN A 200 -19.76 -13.43 -14.86
CA GLN A 200 -21.19 -13.54 -14.61
C GLN A 200 -21.71 -12.39 -13.77
N ILE A 201 -21.04 -12.10 -12.63
CA ILE A 201 -21.41 -10.99 -11.74
C ILE A 201 -21.33 -9.65 -12.49
N ALA A 202 -20.22 -9.39 -13.19
CA ALA A 202 -20.03 -8.14 -13.90
C ALA A 202 -21.13 -7.88 -14.93
N LYS A 203 -21.53 -8.89 -15.69
CA LYS A 203 -22.62 -8.79 -16.69
C LYS A 203 -23.98 -8.54 -16.05
N GLU A 204 -24.29 -9.24 -14.97
CA GLU A 204 -25.57 -9.04 -14.27
C GLU A 204 -25.67 -7.63 -13.65
N MET A 205 -24.53 -7.04 -13.31
CA MET A 205 -24.46 -5.68 -12.75
C MET A 205 -24.50 -4.57 -13.81
N GLU A 206 -24.34 -4.82 -15.10
CA GLU A 206 -24.33 -3.78 -16.15
C GLU A 206 -25.60 -2.91 -16.13
N ASN A 207 -26.76 -3.51 -15.84
CA ASN A 207 -28.03 -2.77 -15.76
C ASN A 207 -28.19 -1.94 -14.47
N LEU A 208 -27.24 -2.02 -13.54
CA LEU A 208 -27.27 -1.31 -12.26
C LEU A 208 -26.41 -0.03 -12.27
N ASP A 209 -25.92 0.41 -13.43
CA ASP A 209 -25.07 1.60 -13.60
C ASP A 209 -23.92 1.65 -12.58
N ILE A 210 -23.14 0.56 -12.53
CA ILE A 210 -21.99 0.43 -11.63
C ILE A 210 -20.83 1.27 -12.15
N MET A 211 -20.22 2.07 -11.28
CA MET A 211 -19.13 3.01 -11.61
C MET A 211 -17.84 2.24 -11.97
N TRP A 212 -17.51 1.19 -11.22
CA TRP A 212 -16.45 0.22 -11.53
C TRP A 212 -16.67 -1.11 -10.82
N GLN A 213 -16.01 -2.13 -11.34
CA GLN A 213 -15.84 -3.45 -10.71
C GLN A 213 -14.44 -3.52 -10.12
N GLU A 214 -14.34 -3.48 -8.81
CA GLU A 214 -13.06 -3.58 -8.10
C GLU A 214 -12.85 -5.02 -7.66
N ASP A 215 -11.68 -5.54 -7.97
CA ASP A 215 -11.18 -6.84 -7.49
C ASP A 215 -12.22 -7.97 -7.47
N LEU A 216 -13.01 -8.14 -8.53
CA LEU A 216 -13.92 -9.31 -8.59
C LEU A 216 -13.15 -10.61 -8.44
N MET A 217 -11.92 -10.66 -8.94
CA MET A 217 -11.04 -11.83 -8.89
C MET A 217 -9.66 -11.46 -8.32
N PRO A 218 -8.85 -12.44 -7.85
CA PRO A 218 -7.50 -12.17 -7.38
C PRO A 218 -6.64 -11.51 -8.46
N LEU A 219 -5.90 -10.47 -8.10
CA LEU A 219 -5.01 -9.71 -9.00
C LEU A 219 -3.68 -10.46 -9.25
N LEU A 220 -3.74 -11.70 -9.72
CA LEU A 220 -2.58 -12.57 -9.93
C LEU A 220 -2.17 -12.70 -11.40
N ASN A 221 -3.09 -12.40 -12.33
CA ASN A 221 -2.87 -12.59 -13.75
C ASN A 221 -3.53 -11.46 -14.56
N PRO A 222 -2.74 -10.56 -15.17
CA PRO A 222 -3.27 -9.45 -15.97
C PRO A 222 -4.05 -9.93 -17.21
N HIS A 223 -3.70 -11.08 -17.80
CA HIS A 223 -4.44 -11.60 -18.95
C HIS A 223 -5.85 -12.08 -18.58
N SER A 224 -6.02 -12.70 -17.43
CA SER A 224 -7.33 -13.10 -16.96
C SER A 224 -8.19 -11.89 -16.59
N LEU A 225 -7.58 -10.86 -15.99
CA LEU A 225 -8.30 -9.62 -15.66
C LEU A 225 -8.69 -8.86 -16.94
N ARG A 226 -7.87 -8.88 -17.98
CA ARG A 226 -8.22 -8.35 -19.29
C ARG A 226 -9.43 -9.08 -19.90
N GLN A 227 -9.51 -10.40 -19.78
CA GLN A 227 -10.70 -11.16 -20.24
C GLN A 227 -11.96 -10.73 -19.48
N LEU A 228 -11.85 -10.42 -18.19
CA LEU A 228 -12.97 -9.83 -17.44
C LEU A 228 -13.37 -8.48 -18.03
N GLN A 229 -12.39 -7.56 -18.26
CA GLN A 229 -12.67 -6.26 -18.83
C GLN A 229 -13.28 -6.35 -20.24
N GLU A 230 -12.82 -7.26 -21.08
CA GLU A 230 -13.38 -7.49 -22.43
C GLU A 230 -14.82 -8.08 -22.38
N ALA A 231 -15.21 -8.68 -21.28
CA ALA A 231 -16.53 -9.30 -21.10
C ALA A 231 -17.60 -8.35 -20.55
N THR A 232 -17.23 -7.14 -20.08
CA THR A 232 -18.16 -6.17 -19.49
C THR A 232 -17.90 -4.75 -20.00
N THR A 233 -18.94 -3.92 -20.04
CA THR A 233 -18.85 -2.49 -20.33
C THR A 233 -18.49 -1.66 -19.11
N THR A 234 -18.64 -2.21 -17.90
CA THR A 234 -18.26 -1.55 -16.65
C THR A 234 -16.74 -1.53 -16.50
N PRO A 235 -16.12 -0.38 -16.21
CA PRO A 235 -14.69 -0.32 -15.97
C PRO A 235 -14.22 -1.27 -14.88
N VAL A 236 -13.11 -1.99 -15.12
CA VAL A 236 -12.43 -2.79 -14.09
C VAL A 236 -11.42 -1.90 -13.37
N CYS A 237 -11.53 -1.86 -12.04
CA CYS A 237 -10.61 -1.18 -11.14
C CYS A 237 -9.68 -2.20 -10.49
N ILE A 238 -8.38 -1.92 -10.52
CA ILE A 238 -7.39 -2.67 -9.74
C ILE A 238 -7.07 -1.90 -8.47
N SER A 239 -7.10 -2.61 -7.35
CA SER A 239 -7.11 -2.04 -6.01
C SER A 239 -5.72 -1.86 -5.39
N GLU A 240 -5.75 -1.58 -4.10
CA GLU A 240 -4.62 -1.45 -3.17
C GLU A 240 -3.76 -2.72 -3.04
N ARG A 241 -4.23 -3.85 -3.57
CA ARG A 241 -3.52 -5.14 -3.48
C ARG A 241 -2.29 -5.22 -4.37
N LEU A 242 -2.23 -4.39 -5.43
CA LEU A 242 -1.04 -4.25 -6.25
C LEU A 242 -0.16 -3.11 -5.73
N LEU A 243 1.11 -3.43 -5.59
CA LEU A 243 2.08 -2.55 -4.96
C LEU A 243 3.11 -2.08 -5.99
N THR A 244 3.55 -0.84 -5.84
CA THR A 244 4.55 -0.18 -6.69
C THR A 244 4.14 -0.08 -8.17
N ARG A 245 4.77 0.87 -8.88
CA ARG A 245 4.56 1.04 -10.32
C ARG A 245 4.91 -0.20 -11.15
N TRP A 246 5.80 -1.06 -10.63
CA TRP A 246 6.23 -2.25 -11.39
C TRP A 246 5.14 -3.31 -11.48
N GLN A 247 4.40 -3.56 -10.39
CA GLN A 247 3.26 -4.49 -10.42
C GLN A 247 2.09 -3.89 -11.21
N LEU A 248 1.72 -2.61 -10.93
CA LEU A 248 0.61 -1.96 -11.63
C LEU A 248 0.85 -1.84 -13.13
N ARG A 249 2.11 -1.65 -13.57
CA ARG A 249 2.47 -1.49 -14.97
C ARG A 249 1.95 -2.63 -15.85
N GLU A 250 2.11 -3.86 -15.39
CA GLU A 250 1.68 -5.03 -16.17
C GLU A 250 0.17 -5.02 -16.45
N PHE A 251 -0.61 -4.59 -15.49
CA PHE A 251 -2.08 -4.51 -15.63
C PHE A 251 -2.49 -3.34 -16.51
N ILE A 252 -1.83 -2.20 -16.39
CA ILE A 252 -2.09 -1.00 -17.22
C ILE A 252 -1.74 -1.27 -18.67
N GLU A 253 -0.51 -1.74 -18.96
CA GLU A 253 0.00 -1.98 -20.31
C GLU A 253 -0.79 -3.09 -21.04
N ASN A 254 -1.32 -4.07 -20.32
CA ASN A 254 -2.16 -5.12 -20.89
C ASN A 254 -3.63 -4.69 -21.10
N GLY A 255 -4.02 -3.48 -20.70
CA GLY A 255 -5.42 -3.03 -20.77
C GLY A 255 -6.35 -3.76 -19.81
N ALA A 256 -5.78 -4.37 -18.75
CA ALA A 256 -6.52 -5.09 -17.73
C ALA A 256 -7.14 -4.16 -16.68
N ALA A 257 -6.63 -2.92 -16.57
CA ALA A 257 -7.09 -1.90 -15.64
C ALA A 257 -7.60 -0.68 -16.38
N GLN A 258 -8.82 -0.27 -16.09
CA GLN A 258 -9.40 0.99 -16.57
C GLN A 258 -9.34 2.08 -15.48
N ILE A 259 -9.15 1.69 -14.23
CA ILE A 259 -8.94 2.56 -13.07
C ILE A 259 -7.88 1.89 -12.20
N VAL A 260 -6.97 2.68 -11.62
CA VAL A 260 -5.99 2.20 -10.64
C VAL A 260 -6.24 2.86 -9.30
N MET A 261 -6.12 2.06 -8.23
CA MET A 261 -6.45 2.47 -6.86
C MET A 261 -5.30 2.17 -5.90
N PRO A 262 -4.15 2.86 -6.03
CA PRO A 262 -3.04 2.65 -5.11
C PRO A 262 -3.39 3.15 -3.71
N ASP A 263 -2.96 2.42 -2.69
CA ASP A 263 -2.96 2.90 -1.31
C ASP A 263 -1.58 3.48 -0.97
N LEU A 264 -1.53 4.76 -0.58
CA LEU A 264 -0.27 5.45 -0.34
C LEU A 264 0.53 4.86 0.80
N ILE A 265 -0.15 4.41 1.86
CA ILE A 265 0.49 3.84 3.04
C ILE A 265 0.97 2.40 2.83
N TRP A 266 0.71 1.80 1.65
CA TRP A 266 1.11 0.43 1.33
C TRP A 266 2.04 0.32 0.14
N THR A 267 1.93 1.25 -0.83
CA THR A 267 2.59 1.11 -2.14
C THR A 267 3.96 1.80 -2.23
N GLY A 268 4.42 2.47 -1.18
CA GLY A 268 5.71 3.17 -1.15
C GLY A 268 5.61 4.68 -0.94
N GLY A 269 4.50 5.16 -0.34
CA GLY A 269 4.31 6.55 0.05
C GLY A 269 3.94 7.49 -1.09
N ILE A 270 4.13 8.78 -0.86
CA ILE A 270 3.85 9.86 -1.80
C ILE A 270 4.74 9.73 -3.05
N THR A 271 6.02 9.42 -2.86
CA THR A 271 7.00 9.25 -3.96
C THR A 271 6.53 8.21 -4.97
N GLU A 272 6.16 7.04 -4.55
CA GLU A 272 5.79 5.96 -5.46
C GLU A 272 4.39 6.15 -6.04
N THR A 273 3.44 6.66 -5.24
CA THR A 273 2.08 6.92 -5.73
C THR A 273 2.06 8.01 -6.79
N HIS A 274 2.88 9.06 -6.65
CA HIS A 274 3.04 10.06 -7.70
C HIS A 274 3.55 9.44 -9.00
N ARG A 275 4.52 8.52 -8.94
CA ARG A 275 5.02 7.80 -10.11
C ARG A 275 3.96 6.90 -10.74
N ILE A 276 3.15 6.23 -9.93
CA ILE A 276 2.00 5.44 -10.39
C ILE A 276 1.01 6.34 -11.14
N ALA A 277 0.70 7.51 -10.59
CA ALA A 277 -0.21 8.45 -11.22
C ALA A 277 0.32 8.95 -12.59
N VAL A 278 1.62 9.23 -12.68
CA VAL A 278 2.29 9.61 -13.94
C VAL A 278 2.24 8.47 -14.96
N LEU A 279 2.55 7.23 -14.54
CA LEU A 279 2.47 6.05 -15.40
C LEU A 279 1.04 5.84 -15.91
N ALA A 280 0.05 5.85 -15.03
CA ALA A 280 -1.37 5.71 -15.39
C ALA A 280 -1.83 6.81 -16.36
N SER A 281 -1.38 8.06 -16.14
CA SER A 281 -1.67 9.21 -17.02
C SER A 281 -1.16 9.01 -18.45
N ALA A 282 0.02 8.41 -18.64
CA ALA A 282 0.57 8.10 -19.96
C ALA A 282 -0.32 7.11 -20.74
N HIS A 283 -1.09 6.28 -20.05
CA HIS A 283 -2.04 5.33 -20.63
C HIS A 283 -3.50 5.83 -20.58
N GLN A 284 -3.73 7.10 -20.18
CA GLN A 284 -5.07 7.69 -20.01
C GLN A 284 -5.94 6.93 -18.99
N VAL A 285 -5.31 6.29 -18.01
CA VAL A 285 -5.98 5.58 -16.92
C VAL A 285 -6.13 6.53 -15.73
N PRO A 286 -7.35 6.74 -15.20
CA PRO A 286 -7.59 7.53 -14.00
C PRO A 286 -7.09 6.82 -12.74
N VAL A 287 -6.79 7.65 -11.73
CA VAL A 287 -6.38 7.22 -10.39
C VAL A 287 -7.46 7.60 -9.39
N ALA A 288 -7.88 6.63 -8.58
CA ALA A 288 -8.77 6.82 -7.43
C ALA A 288 -8.06 6.26 -6.20
N PRO A 289 -7.31 7.06 -5.42
CA PRO A 289 -6.54 6.55 -4.30
C PRO A 289 -7.42 5.84 -3.28
N HIS A 290 -6.93 4.68 -2.78
CA HIS A 290 -7.58 3.91 -1.73
C HIS A 290 -7.37 4.57 -0.37
N ASP A 291 -8.42 4.61 0.46
CA ASP A 291 -8.30 4.89 1.89
C ASP A 291 -9.47 4.27 2.68
N ALA A 292 -9.15 3.21 3.37
CA ALA A 292 -10.06 2.59 4.35
C ALA A 292 -9.35 2.44 5.72
N THR A 293 -8.43 3.34 6.03
CA THR A 293 -7.49 3.19 7.14
C THR A 293 -7.46 4.42 8.05
N GLY A 294 -6.47 5.29 7.95
CA GLY A 294 -6.24 6.34 8.92
C GLY A 294 -6.26 7.77 8.36
N PRO A 295 -6.36 8.76 9.25
CA PRO A 295 -6.54 10.15 8.85
C PRO A 295 -5.34 10.75 8.12
N VAL A 296 -4.12 10.29 8.40
CA VAL A 296 -2.91 10.83 7.77
C VAL A 296 -2.83 10.37 6.31
N ASN A 297 -3.34 9.17 6.01
CA ASN A 297 -3.44 8.67 4.63
C ASN A 297 -4.35 9.58 3.77
N ILE A 298 -5.49 10.03 4.29
CA ILE A 298 -6.38 10.97 3.56
C ILE A 298 -5.62 12.26 3.21
N PHE A 299 -4.83 12.81 4.13
CA PHE A 299 -4.02 14.00 3.85
C PHE A 299 -2.95 13.73 2.79
N ALA A 300 -2.29 12.58 2.85
CA ALA A 300 -1.31 12.18 1.82
C ALA A 300 -1.98 11.99 0.45
N CYS A 301 -3.13 11.30 0.40
CA CYS A 301 -3.95 11.16 -0.79
C CYS A 301 -4.38 12.52 -1.36
N ALA A 302 -4.75 13.47 -0.49
CA ALA A 302 -5.10 14.82 -0.91
C ALA A 302 -3.94 15.51 -1.64
N GLN A 303 -2.67 15.33 -1.20
CA GLN A 303 -1.51 15.89 -1.88
C GLN A 303 -1.40 15.39 -3.32
N ILE A 304 -1.60 14.08 -3.52
CA ILE A 304 -1.60 13.47 -4.85
C ILE A 304 -2.82 13.93 -5.67
N CYS A 305 -4.01 13.92 -5.09
CA CYS A 305 -5.24 14.31 -5.79
C CYS A 305 -5.22 15.77 -6.25
N MET A 306 -4.63 16.68 -5.48
CA MET A 306 -4.53 18.08 -5.86
C MET A 306 -3.53 18.29 -7.01
N ASN A 307 -2.44 17.52 -7.07
CA ASN A 307 -1.38 17.65 -8.07
C ASN A 307 -1.66 16.85 -9.36
N SER A 308 -2.17 15.61 -9.26
CA SER A 308 -2.28 14.70 -10.40
C SER A 308 -3.48 15.00 -11.30
N PRO A 309 -3.29 15.33 -12.60
CA PRO A 309 -4.40 15.66 -13.52
C PRO A 309 -5.42 14.54 -13.67
N ASN A 310 -4.98 13.27 -13.64
CA ASN A 310 -5.80 12.08 -13.81
C ASN A 310 -6.39 11.54 -12.50
N ALA A 311 -6.26 12.25 -11.37
CA ALA A 311 -6.99 11.89 -10.16
C ALA A 311 -8.50 12.08 -10.38
N MET A 312 -9.27 11.02 -10.17
CA MET A 312 -10.69 10.93 -10.50
C MET A 312 -11.60 11.28 -9.32
N ILE A 313 -11.39 10.60 -8.21
CA ILE A 313 -12.22 10.68 -7.01
C ILE A 313 -11.40 10.13 -5.82
N MET A 314 -11.73 10.52 -4.60
CA MET A 314 -11.03 10.07 -3.39
C MET A 314 -11.95 9.23 -2.49
N GLU A 315 -11.41 8.15 -1.96
CA GLU A 315 -12.08 7.29 -0.98
C GLU A 315 -12.08 7.90 0.41
N HIS A 316 -13.11 7.62 1.22
CA HIS A 316 -13.07 7.86 2.64
C HIS A 316 -14.07 6.97 3.40
N VAL A 317 -13.73 6.66 4.65
CA VAL A 317 -14.63 5.98 5.58
C VAL A 317 -15.34 6.99 6.46
N ARG A 318 -16.60 7.30 6.12
CA ARG A 318 -17.41 8.31 6.84
C ARG A 318 -17.46 8.08 8.37
N PRO A 319 -17.71 6.86 8.89
CA PRO A 319 -17.71 6.63 10.32
C PRO A 319 -16.38 6.94 11.03
N TYR A 320 -15.24 6.77 10.36
CA TYR A 320 -13.92 7.08 10.94
C TYR A 320 -13.70 8.60 11.03
N LEU A 321 -14.09 9.33 9.97
CA LEU A 321 -13.99 10.79 9.95
C LEU A 321 -14.76 11.46 11.09
N TYR A 322 -15.98 11.00 11.35
CA TYR A 322 -16.83 11.53 12.44
C TYR A 322 -16.58 10.86 13.79
N GLY A 323 -15.78 9.82 13.82
CA GLY A 323 -15.41 9.05 15.00
C GLY A 323 -13.97 9.30 15.45
N TRP A 324 -13.19 8.24 15.46
CA TRP A 324 -11.88 8.19 16.10
C TRP A 324 -10.78 9.07 15.46
N TYR A 325 -10.95 9.55 14.21
CA TYR A 325 -9.95 10.44 13.60
C TYR A 325 -9.69 11.68 14.44
N GLY A 326 -10.77 12.27 15.03
CA GLY A 326 -10.67 13.44 15.90
C GLY A 326 -9.93 13.22 17.21
N GLU A 327 -9.74 11.97 17.62
CA GLU A 327 -8.93 11.61 18.78
C GLU A 327 -7.43 11.56 18.45
N MET A 328 -7.08 11.35 17.18
CA MET A 328 -5.71 11.10 16.74
C MET A 328 -5.04 12.32 16.13
N VAL A 329 -5.73 13.07 15.27
CA VAL A 329 -5.11 14.16 14.51
C VAL A 329 -5.82 15.50 14.65
N ASP A 330 -5.04 16.56 14.41
CA ASP A 330 -5.50 17.94 14.32
C ASP A 330 -4.65 18.71 13.30
N PRO A 331 -5.27 19.32 12.27
CA PRO A 331 -6.69 19.31 11.92
C PRO A 331 -7.18 17.98 11.37
N LEU A 332 -8.49 17.81 11.31
CA LEU A 332 -9.16 16.72 10.59
C LEU A 332 -9.04 16.90 9.08
N PRO A 333 -9.14 15.79 8.29
CA PRO A 333 -9.22 15.87 6.83
C PRO A 333 -10.32 16.83 6.38
N PRO A 334 -10.04 17.77 5.47
CA PRO A 334 -10.96 18.84 5.09
C PRO A 334 -12.04 18.34 4.10
N ILE A 335 -12.88 17.40 4.56
CA ILE A 335 -14.00 16.83 3.78
C ILE A 335 -15.29 17.55 4.17
N GLU A 336 -15.92 18.19 3.20
CA GLU A 336 -17.15 18.94 3.39
C GLU A 336 -18.06 18.83 2.15
N ASN A 337 -19.35 18.54 2.36
CA ASN A 337 -20.36 18.47 1.30
C ASN A 337 -19.94 17.57 0.12
N GLY A 338 -19.35 16.42 0.40
CA GLY A 338 -18.89 15.47 -0.60
C GLY A 338 -17.62 15.87 -1.36
N TRP A 339 -16.85 16.83 -0.83
CA TRP A 339 -15.58 17.28 -1.39
C TRP A 339 -14.45 17.20 -0.38
N LEU A 340 -13.31 16.64 -0.78
CA LEU A 340 -12.04 16.81 -0.11
C LEU A 340 -11.36 18.07 -0.65
N HIS A 341 -11.14 19.06 0.21
CA HIS A 341 -10.45 20.30 -0.11
C HIS A 341 -8.92 20.14 -0.02
N ALA A 342 -8.19 21.00 -0.72
CA ALA A 342 -6.74 21.04 -0.63
C ALA A 342 -6.31 21.36 0.81
N PRO A 343 -5.43 20.57 1.42
CA PRO A 343 -4.80 20.94 2.69
C PRO A 343 -4.00 22.25 2.53
N GLU A 344 -4.18 23.18 3.48
CA GLU A 344 -3.54 24.49 3.41
C GLU A 344 -2.27 24.59 4.28
N ASN A 345 -2.17 23.76 5.32
CA ASN A 345 -1.02 23.76 6.20
C ASN A 345 0.23 23.21 5.48
N PRO A 346 1.42 23.74 5.80
CA PRO A 346 2.69 23.22 5.30
C PRO A 346 2.88 21.72 5.59
N GLY A 347 3.59 21.04 4.73
CA GLY A 347 3.83 19.61 4.82
C GLY A 347 2.65 18.78 4.36
N ILE A 348 2.36 17.70 5.08
CA ILE A 348 1.22 16.83 4.78
C ILE A 348 -0.11 17.48 5.15
N GLY A 349 -0.11 18.39 6.13
CA GLY A 349 -1.26 19.22 6.50
C GLY A 349 -1.90 18.91 7.85
N THR A 350 -1.45 17.89 8.56
CA THR A 350 -1.94 17.49 9.89
C THR A 350 -0.82 17.02 10.81
N ARG A 351 -1.13 16.77 12.07
CA ARG A 351 -0.20 16.23 13.08
C ARG A 351 -0.96 15.37 14.09
N LEU A 352 -0.25 14.48 14.77
CA LEU A 352 -0.82 13.78 15.93
C LEU A 352 -1.12 14.78 17.04
N ARG A 353 -2.25 14.61 17.68
CA ARG A 353 -2.65 15.39 18.85
C ARG A 353 -1.72 15.06 20.03
N PRO A 354 -1.36 16.03 20.86
CA PRO A 354 -0.58 15.77 22.08
C PRO A 354 -1.22 14.73 23.01
N GLU A 355 -2.54 14.70 23.06
CA GLU A 355 -3.33 13.81 23.91
C GLU A 355 -3.16 12.32 23.55
N VAL A 356 -2.71 12.02 22.35
CA VAL A 356 -2.37 10.63 21.94
C VAL A 356 -1.27 10.05 22.82
N PHE A 357 -0.31 10.88 23.23
CA PHE A 357 0.82 10.46 24.06
C PHE A 357 0.46 10.30 25.54
N ASP A 358 -0.68 10.83 25.96
CA ASP A 358 -1.21 10.67 27.32
C ASP A 358 -2.11 9.42 27.47
N ARG A 359 -2.37 8.72 26.39
CA ARG A 359 -3.21 7.51 26.39
C ARG A 359 -2.52 6.37 27.16
N PRO A 360 -3.24 5.60 27.99
CA PRO A 360 -2.67 4.49 28.75
C PRO A 360 -2.25 3.30 27.88
N ASP A 361 -2.73 3.24 26.63
CA ASP A 361 -2.49 2.18 25.66
C ASP A 361 -1.48 2.58 24.57
N VAL A 362 -0.86 3.76 24.67
CA VAL A 362 0.16 4.18 23.72
C VAL A 362 1.46 3.42 23.94
N GLU A 363 2.01 2.90 22.86
CA GLU A 363 3.33 2.29 22.82
C GLU A 363 4.22 3.10 21.87
N THR A 364 5.40 3.50 22.33
CA THR A 364 6.38 4.23 21.52
C THR A 364 7.71 3.51 21.49
N ARG A 365 8.39 3.54 20.33
CA ARG A 365 9.77 3.10 20.18
C ARG A 365 10.56 4.18 19.45
N VAL A 366 11.82 4.42 19.88
CA VAL A 366 12.67 5.45 19.28
C VAL A 366 14.02 4.85 18.90
N THR A 367 14.53 5.20 17.72
CA THR A 367 15.87 4.88 17.25
C THR A 367 16.60 6.18 16.87
N GLY A 368 17.70 6.47 17.55
CA GLY A 368 18.49 7.67 17.36
C GLY A 368 19.76 7.46 16.53
N VAL A 369 20.60 8.49 16.45
CA VAL A 369 21.84 8.53 15.65
C VAL A 369 22.92 7.55 16.10
N ASP A 370 22.83 7.02 17.31
CA ASP A 370 23.69 5.95 17.84
C ASP A 370 23.52 4.63 17.09
N ALA A 371 22.38 4.44 16.41
CA ALA A 371 22.13 3.29 15.57
C ALA A 371 22.62 3.47 14.12
N MET A 372 23.16 4.64 13.76
CA MET A 372 23.64 4.93 12.41
C MET A 372 24.73 3.94 11.97
N ILE A 373 24.60 3.42 10.75
CA ILE A 373 25.62 2.52 10.16
C ILE A 373 26.92 3.31 9.97
N PRO A 374 28.03 2.89 10.63
CA PRO A 374 29.32 3.56 10.51
C PRO A 374 29.86 3.52 9.08
N GLY A 375 30.54 4.60 8.65
CA GLY A 375 31.24 4.67 7.36
C GLY A 375 30.36 4.88 6.12
N MET A 376 29.04 4.86 6.25
CA MET A 376 28.14 5.20 5.17
C MET A 376 28.09 6.72 4.98
N SER A 377 28.64 7.26 3.89
CA SER A 377 28.66 8.72 3.62
C SER A 377 27.26 9.23 3.22
N ASP A 378 27.04 10.57 3.29
CA ASP A 378 25.81 11.19 2.79
C ASP A 378 25.62 11.00 1.27
N GLU A 379 26.72 10.80 0.54
CA GLU A 379 26.73 10.45 -0.89
C GLU A 379 26.74 8.94 -1.11
N GLY A 380 26.86 8.17 -0.01
CA GLY A 380 26.98 6.72 -0.01
C GLY A 380 25.75 6.05 -0.53
N TRP A 381 26.03 5.12 -1.26
CA TRP A 381 25.37 3.98 -1.82
C TRP A 381 23.87 4.10 -2.11
N VAL A 382 23.63 4.11 -3.39
CA VAL A 382 22.42 3.61 -4.03
C VAL A 382 22.82 2.30 -4.72
N GLY A 383 23.51 1.43 -3.98
CA GLY A 383 24.20 0.28 -4.54
C GLY A 383 23.32 -0.85 -5.01
N VAL A 384 23.75 -1.47 -6.07
CA VAL A 384 23.24 -2.75 -6.51
C VAL A 384 23.94 -3.83 -5.67
N GLY A 385 23.21 -4.42 -4.77
CA GLY A 385 23.70 -5.53 -3.96
C GLY A 385 24.67 -5.11 -2.83
N LEU A 386 24.91 -6.02 -1.95
CA LEU A 386 25.80 -5.95 -0.79
C LEU A 386 27.31 -5.70 -1.12
N TYR A 387 27.62 -5.19 -2.31
CA TYR A 387 28.97 -5.03 -2.86
C TYR A 387 29.34 -3.57 -3.15
N ASP A 388 29.23 -2.68 -2.16
CA ASP A 388 30.04 -1.47 -2.20
C ASP A 388 31.38 -1.79 -1.50
N PRO A 389 32.50 -1.82 -2.21
CA PRO A 389 33.80 -2.08 -1.60
C PRO A 389 34.21 -0.98 -0.59
N ASN A 390 33.47 0.14 -0.52
CA ASN A 390 33.71 1.22 0.43
C ASN A 390 32.78 1.15 1.66
N ILE A 391 31.78 0.26 1.68
CA ILE A 391 31.07 -0.06 2.90
C ILE A 391 31.90 -1.11 3.60
N SER A 392 32.43 -0.75 4.76
CA SER A 392 33.00 -1.73 5.67
C SER A 392 31.94 -2.76 5.98
N THR A 393 32.16 -3.92 5.42
CA THR A 393 31.26 -5.08 5.44
C THR A 393 31.21 -5.77 6.79
N ASP A 394 31.66 -5.08 7.85
CA ASP A 394 32.05 -5.70 9.10
C ASP A 394 30.91 -6.34 9.90
N ASN A 395 29.64 -6.07 9.58
CA ASN A 395 28.55 -6.64 10.38
C ASN A 395 27.57 -7.56 9.63
N PHE A 396 27.43 -7.49 8.33
CA PHE A 396 26.51 -8.36 7.60
C PHE A 396 27.22 -9.31 6.62
N SER A 397 28.21 -8.83 5.90
CA SER A 397 28.98 -9.65 4.97
C SER A 397 30.08 -10.47 5.65
N ALA A 398 30.64 -10.00 6.77
CA ALA A 398 31.66 -10.77 7.47
C ALA A 398 31.14 -12.13 7.96
N ALA A 399 29.90 -12.21 8.45
CA ALA A 399 29.29 -13.48 8.82
C ALA A 399 29.05 -14.37 7.58
N MET A 400 28.51 -13.78 6.50
CA MET A 400 28.24 -14.55 5.26
C MET A 400 29.52 -14.93 4.51
N TRP A 401 30.56 -14.09 4.54
CA TRP A 401 31.86 -14.42 3.94
C TRP A 401 32.65 -15.41 4.77
N SER A 402 32.61 -15.35 6.10
CA SER A 402 33.21 -16.37 6.95
C SER A 402 32.56 -17.74 6.74
N ASP A 403 31.25 -17.76 6.52
CA ASP A 403 30.55 -19.00 6.18
C ASP A 403 30.91 -19.50 4.78
N MET A 404 31.11 -18.61 3.81
CA MET A 404 31.57 -18.98 2.48
C MET A 404 33.04 -19.40 2.46
N GLU A 405 33.94 -18.73 3.18
CA GLU A 405 35.33 -19.18 3.36
C GLU A 405 35.38 -20.54 4.01
N ASN A 406 34.58 -20.80 5.04
CA ASN A 406 34.46 -22.11 5.65
C ASN A 406 33.95 -23.19 4.68
N ILE A 407 33.02 -22.83 3.76
CA ILE A 407 32.54 -23.76 2.71
C ILE A 407 33.65 -24.02 1.67
N PHE A 408 34.45 -22.99 1.30
CA PHE A 408 35.58 -23.18 0.39
C PHE A 408 36.74 -23.94 1.02
N GLU A 409 37.07 -23.71 2.29
CA GLU A 409 38.06 -24.50 3.04
C GLU A 409 37.60 -25.94 3.24
N PHE A 410 36.31 -26.16 3.50
CA PHE A 410 35.74 -27.52 3.59
C PHE A 410 35.87 -28.31 2.26
N ARG A 411 35.68 -27.66 1.10
CA ARG A 411 35.91 -28.23 -0.21
C ARG A 411 37.40 -28.42 -0.51
N ALA A 412 38.26 -27.52 -0.04
CA ALA A 412 39.73 -27.64 -0.27
C ALA A 412 40.39 -28.71 0.60
N GLN A 413 39.79 -29.07 1.73
CA GLN A 413 40.28 -30.13 2.62
C GLN A 413 39.88 -31.54 2.16
N GLY A 414 39.30 -31.68 0.94
CA GLY A 414 39.08 -32.98 0.32
C GLY A 414 38.21 -33.89 1.17
N SER A 415 36.98 -33.54 1.39
CA SER A 415 36.02 -34.51 1.89
C SER A 415 35.82 -35.59 0.84
N SER A 416 36.09 -36.82 1.22
CA SER A 416 35.99 -38.08 0.47
C SER A 416 34.55 -38.40 0.00
N PHE A 417 33.81 -37.40 -0.49
CA PHE A 417 32.47 -37.62 -1.05
C PHE A 417 32.52 -38.19 -2.48
N ASP A 418 33.67 -38.04 -3.19
CA ASP A 418 33.83 -38.58 -4.55
C ASP A 418 34.30 -40.04 -4.58
N GLU A 419 34.74 -40.64 -3.46
CA GLU A 419 35.17 -42.04 -3.41
C GLU A 419 34.06 -43.05 -3.04
N GLN A 420 32.88 -42.61 -2.63
CA GLN A 420 31.78 -43.54 -2.27
C GLN A 420 30.75 -43.78 -3.38
N VAL A 421 30.83 -43.08 -4.50
CA VAL A 421 29.90 -43.27 -5.64
C VAL A 421 30.38 -44.25 -6.68
N ASP A 422 31.72 -44.56 -6.74
CA ASP A 422 32.30 -45.44 -7.77
C ASP A 422 32.43 -46.92 -7.35
N THR A 423 32.03 -47.30 -6.12
CA THR A 423 32.18 -48.72 -5.68
C THR A 423 30.90 -49.54 -5.66
N GLU A 424 29.75 -48.97 -5.96
CA GLU A 424 28.47 -49.72 -6.00
C GLU A 424 28.01 -50.10 -7.42
N THR A 425 28.70 -49.69 -8.48
CA THR A 425 28.28 -50.00 -9.86
C THR A 425 29.03 -51.15 -10.52
N ASP A 426 30.08 -51.74 -9.91
CA ASP A 426 30.87 -52.82 -10.53
C ASP A 426 30.55 -54.24 -10.02
N GLU A 427 29.67 -54.44 -9.04
CA GLU A 427 29.28 -55.78 -8.57
C GLU A 427 27.96 -56.33 -9.18
N ALA A 428 27.29 -55.61 -10.06
CA ALA A 428 26.01 -56.03 -10.64
C ALA A 428 26.09 -56.60 -12.08
N GLN A 429 27.29 -56.81 -12.65
CA GLN A 429 27.43 -57.31 -14.02
C GLN A 429 28.20 -58.64 -14.17
N ASN A 430 28.21 -59.51 -13.16
CA ASN A 430 28.87 -60.82 -13.37
C ASN A 430 28.15 -62.00 -12.69
N THR A 431 26.85 -62.19 -12.94
CA THR A 431 26.20 -63.51 -12.76
C THR A 431 25.00 -63.61 -13.69
N GLY A 432 25.19 -64.30 -14.82
CA GLY A 432 24.05 -64.65 -15.65
C GLY A 432 24.37 -65.16 -17.04
N ASP A 433 25.20 -66.21 -17.11
CA ASP A 433 25.12 -67.10 -18.28
C ASP A 433 25.35 -68.53 -17.81
N SER A 434 24.28 -69.30 -17.76
CA SER A 434 24.23 -70.75 -18.07
C SER A 434 22.91 -71.35 -17.55
N LYS A 435 22.02 -71.57 -18.47
CA LYS A 435 21.07 -72.62 -18.81
C LYS A 435 19.71 -72.10 -19.26
#